data_c16029f62af7502b3f4e0d5229e96d15
#
_entry.id   c16029f62af7502b3f4e0d5229e96d15
#
_cell.length_a   1.000
_cell.length_b   1.000
_cell.length_c   1.000
_cell.angle_alpha   90.00
_cell.angle_beta   90.00
_cell.angle_gamma   90.00
#
_symmetry.space_group_name_H-M   'P 1'
#
loop_
_entity.id
_entity.type
_entity.pdbx_description
1 polymer ?
#
loop_
_entity_poly.entity_id
_entity_poly.type
_entity_poly.pdbx_seq_one_letter_code
_entity_poly.pdbx_strand_id
1 'polypeptide(L)'
;FFAETFKTLFRNLSENSVMQKLLLYEMTTINSTTKRSAETRDVMNLNLITFYENLFAPAKINIKSIASILIGGIYYLILHKECAKICTIDYKTKEGENAFSEGIDFLTDIIFDRLEMYDRDKKAIRQMISDGISESKICKYMGINKNDLKTLLSE
;
A
#
# COMPACT_ATOMS: atom_id res chain seq x y z
N PHE A 1 0.61 0.17 -12.19
CA PHE A 1 -0.38 1.21 -11.83
C PHE A 1 -0.30 1.58 -10.34
N PHE A 2 -0.29 0.61 -9.38
CA PHE A 2 -0.19 0.90 -7.94
C PHE A 2 1.06 1.73 -7.61
N ALA A 3 2.26 1.26 -7.98
CA ALA A 3 3.50 2.00 -7.80
C ALA A 3 3.45 3.40 -8.44
N GLU A 4 2.93 3.51 -9.66
CA GLU A 4 2.85 4.77 -10.39
C GLU A 4 1.97 5.83 -9.69
N THR A 5 0.95 5.40 -8.95
CA THR A 5 0.14 6.32 -8.14
C THR A 5 1.00 7.04 -7.11
N PHE A 6 1.86 6.31 -6.37
CA PHE A 6 2.73 6.90 -5.35
C PHE A 6 3.90 7.70 -5.94
N LYS A 7 4.48 7.22 -7.05
CA LYS A 7 5.53 7.96 -7.76
C LYS A 7 5.00 9.29 -8.32
N THR A 8 3.79 9.28 -8.87
CA THR A 8 3.12 10.49 -9.37
C THR A 8 2.80 11.45 -8.22
N LEU A 9 2.31 10.93 -7.09
CA LEU A 9 2.06 11.74 -5.89
C LEU A 9 3.36 12.40 -5.41
N PHE A 10 4.45 11.64 -5.30
CA PHE A 10 5.75 12.16 -4.88
C PHE A 10 6.23 13.28 -5.81
N ARG A 11 6.20 13.06 -7.13
CA ARG A 11 6.63 14.02 -8.15
C ARG A 11 5.79 15.28 -8.12
N ASN A 12 4.46 15.14 -8.19
CA ASN A 12 3.56 16.27 -8.19
C ASN A 12 3.68 17.12 -6.92
N LEU A 13 3.80 16.47 -5.76
CA LEU A 13 3.97 17.18 -4.51
C LEU A 13 5.36 17.85 -4.42
N SER A 14 6.40 17.19 -4.96
CA SER A 14 7.76 17.73 -4.97
C SER A 14 7.86 19.05 -5.75
N GLU A 15 7.06 19.20 -6.81
CA GLU A 15 7.04 20.36 -7.70
C GLU A 15 6.02 21.42 -7.28
N ASN A 16 5.08 21.10 -6.41
CA ASN A 16 3.97 21.99 -6.03
C ASN A 16 4.17 22.64 -4.66
N SER A 17 4.89 23.77 -4.63
CA SER A 17 5.16 24.51 -3.39
C SER A 17 3.89 25.05 -2.71
N VAL A 18 2.81 25.31 -3.45
CA VAL A 18 1.53 25.76 -2.87
C VAL A 18 0.89 24.63 -2.09
N MET A 19 0.88 23.42 -2.66
CA MET A 19 0.35 22.23 -1.98
C MET A 19 1.19 21.88 -0.74
N GLN A 20 2.52 21.98 -0.81
CA GLN A 20 3.40 21.77 0.34
C GLN A 20 3.04 22.73 1.49
N LYS A 21 2.85 24.03 1.20
CA LYS A 21 2.45 25.02 2.21
C LYS A 21 1.06 24.73 2.78
N LEU A 22 0.12 24.29 1.95
CA LEU A 22 -1.21 23.90 2.40
C LEU A 22 -1.14 22.69 3.36
N LEU A 23 -0.37 21.66 3.04
CA LEU A 23 -0.20 20.50 3.91
C LEU A 23 0.47 20.86 5.23
N LEU A 24 1.50 21.69 5.21
CA LEU A 24 2.14 22.20 6.44
C LEU A 24 1.14 22.98 7.29
N TYR A 25 0.34 23.85 6.67
CA TYR A 25 -0.69 24.61 7.35
C TYR A 25 -1.75 23.71 7.99
N GLU A 26 -2.20 22.68 7.27
CA GLU A 26 -3.16 21.69 7.80
C GLU A 26 -2.62 20.91 9.00
N MET A 27 -1.33 20.57 8.98
CA MET A 27 -0.67 19.86 10.09
C MET A 27 -0.49 20.73 11.34
N THR A 28 -0.35 22.03 11.16
CA THR A 28 -0.06 22.97 12.26
C THR A 28 -1.27 23.75 12.76
N THR A 29 -2.35 23.83 11.94
CA THR A 29 -3.53 24.65 12.23
C THR A 29 -4.79 23.82 12.03
N ILE A 30 -5.43 23.43 13.13
CA ILE A 30 -6.66 22.63 13.10
C ILE A 30 -7.87 23.57 13.21
N ASN A 31 -8.60 23.72 12.10
CA ASN A 31 -9.87 24.48 12.04
C ASN A 31 -10.84 23.83 11.03
N SER A 32 -12.03 24.37 10.87
CA SER A 32 -13.05 23.83 9.95
C SER A 32 -12.60 23.80 8.49
N THR A 33 -11.83 24.79 8.06
CA THR A 33 -11.34 24.90 6.67
C THR A 33 -10.28 23.84 6.39
N THR A 34 -9.29 23.66 7.30
CA THR A 34 -8.23 22.67 7.13
C THR A 34 -8.78 21.24 7.18
N LYS A 35 -9.73 20.96 8.10
CA LYS A 35 -10.42 19.68 8.15
C LYS A 35 -11.16 19.38 6.85
N ARG A 36 -11.96 20.33 6.35
CA ARG A 36 -12.70 20.16 5.08
C ARG A 36 -11.78 19.94 3.88
N SER A 37 -10.65 20.64 3.83
CA SER A 37 -9.65 20.48 2.77
C SER A 37 -9.06 19.07 2.77
N ALA A 38 -8.65 18.57 3.94
CA ALA A 38 -8.14 17.22 4.10
C ALA A 38 -9.19 16.15 3.72
N GLU A 39 -10.40 16.25 4.24
CA GLU A 39 -11.53 15.36 3.95
C GLU A 39 -11.85 15.32 2.44
N THR A 40 -11.80 16.46 1.76
CA THR A 40 -12.05 16.52 0.31
C THR A 40 -11.01 15.76 -0.48
N ARG A 41 -9.73 15.83 -0.09
CA ARG A 41 -8.67 15.01 -0.74
C ARG A 41 -8.87 13.52 -0.51
N ASP A 42 -9.26 13.12 0.69
CA ASP A 42 -9.53 11.71 1.00
C ASP A 42 -10.68 11.17 0.15
N VAL A 43 -11.77 11.93 0.02
CA VAL A 43 -12.92 11.54 -0.82
C VAL A 43 -12.55 11.36 -2.29
N MET A 44 -11.66 12.19 -2.83
CA MET A 44 -11.22 12.09 -4.24
C MET A 44 -10.52 10.76 -4.55
N ASN A 45 -9.93 10.11 -3.55
CA ASN A 45 -9.18 8.86 -3.71
C ASN A 45 -10.01 7.61 -3.37
N LEU A 46 -11.26 7.76 -2.90
CA LEU A 46 -12.06 6.63 -2.41
C LEU A 46 -12.28 5.51 -3.44
N ASN A 47 -12.55 5.87 -4.69
CA ASN A 47 -12.79 4.87 -5.75
C ASN A 47 -11.56 4.01 -5.99
N LEU A 48 -10.38 4.61 -6.03
CA LEU A 48 -9.11 3.92 -6.22
C LEU A 48 -8.79 3.02 -5.03
N ILE A 49 -8.98 3.53 -3.82
CA ILE A 49 -8.78 2.78 -2.58
C ILE A 49 -9.74 1.59 -2.51
N THR A 50 -11.02 1.78 -2.85
CA THR A 50 -12.02 0.71 -2.86
C THR A 50 -11.68 -0.37 -3.89
N PHE A 51 -11.19 0.01 -5.07
CA PHE A 51 -10.73 -0.94 -6.07
C PHE A 51 -9.61 -1.84 -5.51
N TYR A 52 -8.58 -1.25 -4.91
CA TYR A 52 -7.48 -2.02 -4.33
C TYR A 52 -7.93 -2.83 -3.10
N GLU A 53 -8.82 -2.29 -2.28
CA GLU A 53 -9.38 -3.03 -1.15
C GLU A 53 -10.03 -4.33 -1.60
N ASN A 54 -10.88 -4.28 -2.64
CA ASN A 54 -11.52 -5.47 -3.20
C ASN A 54 -10.50 -6.45 -3.81
N LEU A 55 -9.45 -5.94 -4.47
CA LEU A 55 -8.40 -6.76 -5.07
C LEU A 55 -7.60 -7.54 -4.01
N PHE A 56 -7.29 -6.89 -2.88
CA PHE A 56 -6.40 -7.45 -1.85
C PHE A 56 -7.13 -8.10 -0.68
N ALA A 57 -8.46 -7.92 -0.56
CA ALA A 57 -9.25 -8.49 0.53
C ALA A 57 -9.12 -10.01 0.65
N PRO A 58 -9.15 -10.81 -0.45
CA PRO A 58 -9.02 -12.26 -0.35
C PRO A 58 -7.71 -12.69 0.31
N ALA A 59 -6.60 -12.04 -0.01
CA ALA A 59 -5.29 -12.31 0.59
C ALA A 59 -5.11 -11.73 2.01
N LYS A 60 -6.17 -11.12 2.58
CA LYS A 60 -6.17 -10.44 3.90
C LYS A 60 -5.11 -9.34 4.02
N ILE A 61 -4.78 -8.68 2.91
CA ILE A 61 -3.85 -7.56 2.88
C ILE A 61 -4.63 -6.28 3.17
N ASN A 62 -4.31 -5.61 4.29
CA ASN A 62 -4.91 -4.31 4.61
C ASN A 62 -4.27 -3.19 3.79
N ILE A 63 -4.69 -3.09 2.53
CA ILE A 63 -4.13 -2.13 1.58
C ILE A 63 -4.40 -0.67 1.99
N LYS A 64 -5.47 -0.39 2.72
CA LYS A 64 -5.76 0.96 3.25
C LYS A 64 -4.67 1.40 4.21
N SER A 65 -4.29 0.55 5.16
CA SER A 65 -3.21 0.87 6.10
C SER A 65 -1.87 1.04 5.40
N ILE A 66 -1.57 0.19 4.42
CA ILE A 66 -0.33 0.30 3.63
C ILE A 66 -0.31 1.62 2.85
N ALA A 67 -1.40 1.94 2.14
CA ALA A 67 -1.52 3.20 1.39
C ALA A 67 -1.39 4.42 2.32
N SER A 68 -2.00 4.40 3.50
CA SER A 68 -1.91 5.49 4.48
C SER A 68 -0.48 5.71 4.96
N ILE A 69 0.28 4.64 5.22
CA ILE A 69 1.70 4.71 5.60
C ILE A 69 2.53 5.29 4.45
N LEU A 70 2.32 4.83 3.22
CA LEU A 70 3.04 5.33 2.04
C LEU A 70 2.75 6.81 1.77
N ILE A 71 1.48 7.24 1.84
CA ILE A 71 1.09 8.65 1.68
C ILE A 71 1.72 9.51 2.79
N GLY A 72 1.62 9.08 4.04
CA GLY A 72 2.23 9.79 5.16
C GLY A 72 3.75 9.88 5.04
N GLY A 73 4.40 8.81 4.59
CA GLY A 73 5.84 8.80 4.29
C GLY A 73 6.21 9.80 3.19
N ILE A 74 5.45 9.83 2.08
CA ILE A 74 5.67 10.78 0.98
C ILE A 74 5.53 12.22 1.48
N TYR A 75 4.51 12.53 2.25
CA TYR A 75 4.33 13.86 2.82
C TYR A 75 5.52 14.26 3.69
N TYR A 76 5.96 13.35 4.57
CA TYR A 76 7.12 13.61 5.40
C TYR A 76 8.39 13.83 4.58
N LEU A 77 8.69 12.96 3.62
CA LEU A 77 9.87 13.07 2.75
C LEU A 77 9.91 14.42 2.03
N ILE A 78 8.80 14.83 1.42
CA ILE A 78 8.73 16.06 0.63
C ILE A 78 8.73 17.31 1.52
N LEU A 79 8.00 17.32 2.62
CA LEU A 79 7.95 18.48 3.51
C LEU A 79 9.23 18.66 4.32
N HIS A 80 10.02 17.61 4.50
CA HIS A 80 11.27 17.64 5.27
C HIS A 80 12.54 17.77 4.41
N LYS A 81 12.45 17.52 3.10
CA LYS A 81 13.63 17.47 2.20
C LYS A 81 14.52 18.70 2.23
N GLU A 82 13.95 19.90 2.50
CA GLU A 82 14.73 21.12 2.59
C GLU A 82 15.53 21.24 3.91
N CYS A 83 15.10 20.52 4.94
CA CYS A 83 15.75 20.56 6.26
C CYS A 83 16.95 19.62 6.37
N ALA A 84 16.82 18.39 5.85
CA ALA A 84 17.86 17.39 6.01
C ALA A 84 17.70 16.23 5.01
N LYS A 85 18.78 15.46 4.84
CA LYS A 85 18.75 14.14 4.21
C LYS A 85 18.04 13.15 5.14
N ILE A 86 17.31 12.20 4.57
CA ILE A 86 16.64 11.14 5.31
C ILE A 86 17.29 9.81 4.93
N CYS A 87 17.76 9.06 5.92
CA CYS A 87 18.55 7.85 5.69
C CYS A 87 19.71 8.04 4.70
N THR A 88 20.40 9.18 4.80
CA THR A 88 21.50 9.63 3.91
C THR A 88 21.07 10.01 2.49
N ILE A 89 19.81 9.85 2.11
CA ILE A 89 19.28 10.18 0.78
C ILE A 89 18.83 11.64 0.75
N ASP A 90 19.26 12.35 -0.30
CA ASP A 90 18.85 13.73 -0.57
C ASP A 90 17.69 13.74 -1.57
N TYR A 91 16.48 13.87 -1.06
CA TYR A 91 15.24 13.85 -1.86
C TYR A 91 15.01 15.12 -2.70
N LYS A 92 15.95 16.06 -2.71
CA LYS A 92 15.95 17.21 -3.64
C LYS A 92 16.60 16.87 -4.98
N THR A 93 17.37 15.79 -5.03
CA THR A 93 18.13 15.39 -6.20
C THR A 93 17.41 14.34 -7.03
N LYS A 94 17.86 14.19 -8.28
CA LYS A 94 17.35 13.13 -9.16
C LYS A 94 17.65 11.72 -8.63
N GLU A 95 18.81 11.56 -7.99
CA GLU A 95 19.20 10.32 -7.33
C GLU A 95 18.25 9.98 -6.18
N GLY A 96 17.81 10.97 -5.40
CA GLY A 96 16.82 10.79 -4.34
C GLY A 96 15.44 10.42 -4.88
N GLU A 97 15.00 11.02 -5.99
CA GLU A 97 13.77 10.64 -6.68
C GLU A 97 13.84 9.19 -7.19
N ASN A 98 14.98 8.80 -7.77
CA ASN A 98 15.20 7.44 -8.25
C ASN A 98 15.18 6.44 -7.09
N ALA A 99 15.87 6.73 -5.99
CA ALA A 99 15.86 5.89 -4.79
C ALA A 99 14.46 5.71 -4.21
N PHE A 100 13.63 6.78 -4.20
CA PHE A 100 12.22 6.68 -3.82
C PHE A 100 11.46 5.74 -4.77
N SER A 101 11.64 5.90 -6.08
CA SER A 101 10.95 5.10 -7.09
C SER A 101 11.30 3.61 -6.98
N GLU A 102 12.58 3.29 -6.79
CA GLU A 102 13.06 1.91 -6.58
C GLU A 102 12.47 1.30 -5.30
N GLY A 103 12.41 2.08 -4.21
CA GLY A 103 11.79 1.63 -2.96
C GLY A 103 10.29 1.35 -3.11
N ILE A 104 9.55 2.19 -3.84
CA ILE A 104 8.13 1.97 -4.13
C ILE A 104 7.91 0.75 -5.02
N ASP A 105 8.74 0.53 -6.04
CA ASP A 105 8.66 -0.66 -6.89
C ASP A 105 8.87 -1.91 -6.04
N PHE A 106 9.92 -1.96 -5.25
CA PHE A 106 10.22 -3.10 -4.38
C PHE A 106 9.07 -3.42 -3.40
N LEU A 107 8.50 -2.41 -2.75
CA LEU A 107 7.35 -2.61 -1.86
C LEU A 107 6.12 -3.09 -2.61
N THR A 108 5.89 -2.58 -3.82
CA THR A 108 4.80 -3.01 -4.68
C THR A 108 4.95 -4.48 -5.06
N ASP A 109 6.13 -4.89 -5.47
CA ASP A 109 6.42 -6.27 -5.85
C ASP A 109 6.13 -7.22 -4.67
N ILE A 110 6.59 -6.89 -3.45
CA ILE A 110 6.29 -7.70 -2.25
C ILE A 110 4.78 -7.84 -2.00
N ILE A 111 4.02 -6.75 -2.19
CA ILE A 111 2.57 -6.76 -1.96
C ILE A 111 1.86 -7.66 -3.00
N PHE A 112 2.25 -7.54 -4.27
CA PHE A 112 1.65 -8.34 -5.35
C PHE A 112 2.11 -9.80 -5.32
N ASP A 113 3.38 -10.07 -4.99
CA ASP A 113 3.88 -11.43 -4.76
C ASP A 113 3.07 -12.13 -3.67
N ARG A 114 2.71 -11.42 -2.60
CA ARG A 114 1.87 -11.97 -1.53
C ARG A 114 0.47 -12.33 -2.03
N LEU A 115 -0.12 -11.52 -2.92
CA LEU A 115 -1.40 -11.81 -3.54
C LEU A 115 -1.31 -13.05 -4.46
N GLU A 116 -0.27 -13.12 -5.29
CA GLU A 116 -0.04 -14.27 -6.19
C GLU A 116 0.21 -15.57 -5.41
N MET A 117 0.97 -15.52 -4.31
CA MET A 117 1.16 -16.66 -3.42
C MET A 117 -0.17 -17.16 -2.87
N TYR A 118 -1.03 -16.25 -2.42
CA TYR A 118 -2.36 -16.61 -1.93
C TYR A 118 -3.19 -17.34 -2.99
N ASP A 119 -3.24 -16.83 -4.22
CA ASP A 119 -3.97 -17.44 -5.32
C ASP A 119 -3.42 -18.80 -5.71
N ARG A 120 -2.09 -18.96 -5.70
CA ARG A 120 -1.42 -20.23 -5.96
C ARG A 120 -1.75 -21.27 -4.88
N ASP A 121 -1.67 -20.89 -3.62
CA ASP A 121 -1.98 -21.76 -2.49
C ASP A 121 -3.44 -22.21 -2.53
N LYS A 122 -4.37 -21.32 -2.83
CA LYS A 122 -5.79 -21.62 -3.00
C LYS A 122 -6.03 -22.63 -4.13
N LYS A 123 -5.37 -22.49 -5.27
CA LYS A 123 -5.44 -23.45 -6.38
C LYS A 123 -4.89 -24.81 -5.99
N ALA A 124 -3.73 -24.85 -5.31
CA ALA A 124 -3.10 -26.09 -4.84
C ALA A 124 -3.99 -26.83 -3.85
N ILE A 125 -4.61 -26.13 -2.88
CA ILE A 125 -5.53 -26.71 -1.92
C ILE A 125 -6.75 -27.33 -2.61
N ARG A 126 -7.37 -26.63 -3.56
CA ARG A 126 -8.50 -27.14 -4.33
C ARG A 126 -8.14 -28.41 -5.10
N GLN A 127 -6.95 -28.44 -5.70
CA GLN A 127 -6.47 -29.63 -6.40
C GLN A 127 -6.26 -30.81 -5.42
N MET A 128 -5.62 -30.58 -4.27
CA MET A 128 -5.43 -31.62 -3.25
C MET A 128 -6.76 -32.23 -2.76
N ILE A 129 -7.79 -31.39 -2.62
CA ILE A 129 -9.14 -31.87 -2.26
C ILE A 129 -9.72 -32.72 -3.36
N SER A 130 -9.63 -32.28 -4.62
CA SER A 130 -10.12 -33.06 -5.77
C SER A 130 -9.41 -34.40 -5.92
N ASP A 131 -8.14 -34.46 -5.52
CA ASP A 131 -7.32 -35.68 -5.51
C ASP A 131 -7.62 -36.58 -4.29
N GLY A 132 -8.60 -36.22 -3.44
CA GLY A 132 -9.03 -37.01 -2.28
C GLY A 132 -8.09 -36.92 -1.07
N ILE A 133 -7.21 -35.93 -1.01
CA ILE A 133 -6.31 -35.74 0.14
C ILE A 133 -7.14 -35.19 1.31
N SER A 134 -7.01 -35.83 2.50
CA SER A 134 -7.77 -35.40 3.68
C SER A 134 -7.35 -34.01 4.17
N GLU A 135 -8.32 -33.24 4.71
CA GLU A 135 -8.07 -31.89 5.25
C GLU A 135 -6.91 -31.85 6.26
N SER A 136 -6.77 -32.87 7.10
CA SER A 136 -5.69 -32.95 8.08
C SER A 136 -4.31 -33.03 7.42
N LYS A 137 -4.19 -33.76 6.31
CA LYS A 137 -2.95 -33.83 5.53
C LYS A 137 -2.67 -32.53 4.81
N ILE A 138 -3.71 -31.89 4.22
CA ILE A 138 -3.60 -30.59 3.57
C ILE A 138 -3.10 -29.55 4.57
N CYS A 139 -3.71 -29.44 5.75
CA CYS A 139 -3.25 -28.54 6.80
C CYS A 139 -1.78 -28.75 7.16
N LYS A 140 -1.35 -30.02 7.28
CA LYS A 140 0.05 -30.36 7.57
C LYS A 140 1.01 -29.96 6.44
N TYR A 141 0.65 -30.22 5.18
CA TYR A 141 1.50 -29.91 4.02
C TYR A 141 1.61 -28.40 3.76
N MET A 142 0.50 -27.68 3.92
CA MET A 142 0.44 -26.23 3.69
C MET A 142 0.87 -25.42 4.92
N GLY A 143 1.08 -26.05 6.08
CA GLY A 143 1.44 -25.34 7.33
C GLY A 143 0.33 -24.43 7.86
N ILE A 144 -0.94 -24.73 7.58
CA ILE A 144 -2.11 -23.93 7.98
C ILE A 144 -2.99 -24.70 8.97
N ASN A 145 -3.80 -23.96 9.73
CA ASN A 145 -4.78 -24.57 10.62
C ASN A 145 -6.13 -24.83 9.88
N LYS A 146 -7.05 -25.58 10.53
CA LYS A 146 -8.34 -25.92 9.93
C LYS A 146 -9.23 -24.72 9.66
N ASN A 147 -9.13 -23.66 10.45
CA ASN A 147 -9.93 -22.46 10.24
C ASN A 147 -9.44 -21.69 9.01
N ASP A 148 -8.12 -21.61 8.84
CA ASP A 148 -7.52 -21.00 7.64
C ASP A 148 -7.92 -21.80 6.38
N LEU A 149 -7.88 -23.13 6.44
CA LEU A 149 -8.31 -23.98 5.33
C LEU A 149 -9.78 -23.72 4.96
N LYS A 150 -10.68 -23.66 5.94
CA LYS A 150 -12.09 -23.33 5.68
C LYS A 150 -12.27 -21.95 5.06
N THR A 151 -11.54 -20.96 5.54
CA THR A 151 -11.59 -19.60 4.97
C THR A 151 -11.15 -19.60 3.50
N LEU A 152 -10.04 -20.29 3.18
CA LEU A 152 -9.54 -20.41 1.81
C LEU A 152 -10.51 -21.10 0.85
N LEU A 153 -11.38 -21.97 1.36
CA LEU A 153 -12.36 -22.70 0.56
C LEU A 153 -13.71 -21.98 0.42
N SER A 154 -14.05 -21.10 1.38
CA SER A 154 -15.35 -20.41 1.40
C SER A 154 -15.41 -19.17 0.48
N GLU A 155 -14.27 -18.76 -0.03
CA GLU A 155 -14.10 -17.68 -1.01
C GLU A 155 -13.89 -18.25 -2.43
#